data_f2cf12ad971f5976848303d7736f0a2b
#
_entry.id   f2cf12ad971f5976848303d7736f0a2b
#
_cell.length_a   1.000
_cell.length_b   1.000
_cell.length_c   1.000
_cell.angle_alpha   90.00
_cell.angle_beta   90.00
_cell.angle_gamma   90.00
#
_symmetry.space_group_name_H-M   'P 1'
#
loop_
_entity.id
_entity.type
_entity.pdbx_description
1 polymer ?
#
loop_
_entity_poly.entity_id
_entity_poly.type
_entity_poly.pdbx_seq_one_letter_code
_entity_poly.pdbx_strand_id
1 'polypeptide(L)'
;MRKEKEGSLLLGLVALLVVVIVVALVGVFALRPEETLIQGESEAAEYRVSGKVPGRIEMYFYEEGDLVKKGDTLVAIYSPEVEAKKEQALAARDMAEAVNQKAKNGAQREQITGAYELYQKAKAGEEIYRKSYDRVQRLFEKGVVSEQKRDEVQAEYKAAVATVRAAKSQYYMALAGARKEDKAAAEAQVARVDAVLKEVAAAEAERYLLSPCDGEVSEIF
;
A
#
# COMPACT_ATOMS: atom_id res chain seq x y z
N MET A 1 1.55 -117.54 -28.00
CA MET A 1 0.77 -116.33 -28.28
C MET A 1 0.40 -115.52 -27.01
N ARG A 2 0.98 -115.69 -25.84
CA ARG A 2 0.64 -114.91 -24.63
C ARG A 2 1.66 -113.84 -24.25
N LYS A 3 2.93 -114.00 -24.61
CA LYS A 3 4.04 -113.04 -24.30
C LYS A 3 4.09 -111.78 -25.18
N GLU A 4 3.54 -111.83 -26.38
CA GLU A 4 3.56 -110.56 -27.25
C GLU A 4 2.51 -109.51 -26.86
N LYS A 5 1.40 -109.96 -26.25
CA LYS A 5 0.33 -109.03 -25.79
C LYS A 5 0.71 -108.28 -24.53
N GLU A 6 1.57 -108.84 -23.68
CA GLU A 6 2.02 -108.17 -22.47
C GLU A 6 3.03 -107.03 -22.79
N GLY A 7 3.93 -107.25 -23.80
CA GLY A 7 4.88 -106.26 -24.23
C GLY A 7 4.22 -105.03 -24.89
N SER A 8 3.13 -105.23 -25.69
CA SER A 8 2.43 -104.18 -26.32
C SER A 8 1.58 -103.34 -25.36
N LEU A 9 1.01 -104.01 -24.30
CA LEU A 9 0.33 -103.29 -23.22
C LEU A 9 1.26 -102.46 -22.35
N LEU A 10 2.46 -102.94 -22.04
CA LEU A 10 3.51 -102.19 -21.33
C LEU A 10 4.00 -100.98 -22.15
N LEU A 11 4.19 -101.16 -23.44
CA LEU A 11 4.61 -100.10 -24.33
C LEU A 11 3.51 -98.99 -24.46
N GLY A 12 2.22 -99.39 -24.48
CA GLY A 12 1.08 -98.50 -24.44
C GLY A 12 0.98 -97.72 -23.12
N LEU A 13 1.25 -98.37 -21.99
CA LEU A 13 1.23 -97.74 -20.69
C LEU A 13 2.36 -96.69 -20.51
N VAL A 14 3.57 -97.06 -21.01
CA VAL A 14 4.70 -96.12 -21.01
C VAL A 14 4.44 -94.89 -21.92
N ALA A 15 3.85 -95.12 -23.10
CA ALA A 15 3.49 -94.02 -24.02
C ALA A 15 2.44 -93.10 -23.40
N LEU A 16 1.43 -93.68 -22.70
CA LEU A 16 0.44 -92.88 -21.98
C LEU A 16 1.04 -92.07 -20.84
N LEU A 17 1.97 -92.65 -20.09
CA LEU A 17 2.66 -92.00 -18.99
C LEU A 17 3.53 -90.82 -19.48
N VAL A 18 4.24 -90.98 -20.65
CA VAL A 18 4.98 -89.95 -21.26
C VAL A 18 4.08 -88.76 -21.71
N VAL A 19 2.93 -89.08 -22.29
CA VAL A 19 1.94 -88.06 -22.70
C VAL A 19 1.44 -87.26 -21.47
N VAL A 20 1.11 -87.96 -20.38
CA VAL A 20 0.68 -87.28 -19.13
C VAL A 20 1.78 -86.38 -18.57
N ILE A 21 3.03 -86.83 -18.60
CA ILE A 21 4.16 -86.03 -18.15
C ILE A 21 4.35 -84.79 -19.04
N VAL A 22 4.22 -84.93 -20.33
CA VAL A 22 4.34 -83.78 -21.30
C VAL A 22 3.19 -82.82 -21.07
N VAL A 23 1.93 -83.25 -20.92
CA VAL A 23 0.80 -82.41 -20.63
C VAL A 23 0.95 -81.68 -19.28
N ALA A 24 1.46 -82.38 -18.26
CA ALA A 24 1.72 -81.74 -16.97
C ALA A 24 2.81 -80.68 -17.07
N LEU A 25 3.88 -80.98 -17.80
CA LEU A 25 4.96 -79.95 -18.03
C LEU A 25 4.46 -78.78 -18.79
N VAL A 26 3.66 -78.95 -19.85
CA VAL A 26 3.06 -77.84 -20.62
C VAL A 26 2.09 -77.06 -19.74
N GLY A 27 1.28 -77.75 -18.90
CA GLY A 27 0.39 -77.10 -17.93
C GLY A 27 1.14 -76.21 -16.93
N VAL A 28 2.23 -76.73 -16.34
CA VAL A 28 3.07 -75.95 -15.41
C VAL A 28 3.74 -74.73 -16.11
N PHE A 29 4.11 -74.93 -17.36
CA PHE A 29 4.73 -73.80 -18.14
C PHE A 29 3.70 -72.79 -18.58
N ALA A 30 2.51 -73.25 -19.00
CA ALA A 30 1.42 -72.37 -19.46
C ALA A 30 0.69 -71.65 -18.31
N LEU A 31 0.68 -72.23 -17.12
CA LEU A 31 0.03 -71.68 -15.91
C LEU A 31 1.01 -70.94 -14.99
N ARG A 32 2.21 -70.60 -15.47
CA ARG A 32 3.09 -69.73 -14.67
C ARG A 32 2.38 -68.39 -14.50
N PRO A 33 2.16 -67.92 -13.23
CA PRO A 33 1.60 -66.56 -13.02
C PRO A 33 2.55 -65.53 -13.62
N GLU A 34 2.04 -64.67 -14.47
CA GLU A 34 2.80 -63.50 -14.91
C GLU A 34 3.09 -62.62 -13.69
N GLU A 35 4.35 -62.23 -13.51
CA GLU A 35 4.71 -61.27 -12.46
C GLU A 35 3.96 -59.99 -12.73
N THR A 36 3.01 -59.65 -11.88
CA THR A 36 2.26 -58.41 -11.93
C THR A 36 3.23 -57.32 -11.47
N LEU A 37 3.85 -56.58 -12.44
CA LEU A 37 4.60 -55.39 -12.17
C LEU A 37 3.59 -54.27 -11.79
N ILE A 38 3.51 -53.98 -10.48
CA ILE A 38 2.79 -52.82 -10.00
C ILE A 38 3.69 -51.62 -10.26
N GLN A 39 3.39 -50.84 -11.31
CA GLN A 39 4.02 -49.52 -11.54
C GLN A 39 3.30 -48.54 -10.61
N GLY A 40 4.04 -48.03 -9.63
CA GLY A 40 3.64 -46.89 -8.81
C GLY A 40 4.37 -45.66 -9.31
N GLU A 41 3.62 -44.58 -9.56
CA GLU A 41 4.18 -43.26 -9.83
C GLU A 41 4.14 -42.46 -8.52
N SER A 42 5.28 -41.98 -8.06
CA SER A 42 5.36 -41.11 -6.88
C SER A 42 5.33 -39.67 -7.37
N GLU A 43 4.21 -38.99 -7.12
CA GLU A 43 4.02 -37.60 -7.44
C GLU A 43 4.30 -36.75 -6.21
N ALA A 44 5.28 -35.88 -6.25
CA ALA A 44 5.54 -34.88 -5.22
C ALA A 44 4.85 -33.55 -5.59
N ALA A 45 4.30 -32.85 -4.60
CA ALA A 45 3.76 -31.51 -4.82
C ALA A 45 4.91 -30.54 -5.14
N GLU A 46 4.89 -29.98 -6.34
CA GLU A 46 5.87 -29.01 -6.81
C GLU A 46 5.30 -27.61 -6.72
N TYR A 47 6.06 -26.69 -6.14
CA TYR A 47 5.71 -25.29 -6.03
C TYR A 47 6.73 -24.43 -6.77
N ARG A 48 6.26 -23.71 -7.78
CA ARG A 48 7.09 -22.75 -8.52
C ARG A 48 7.04 -21.37 -7.85
N VAL A 49 8.19 -20.91 -7.36
CA VAL A 49 8.34 -19.58 -6.77
C VAL A 49 8.91 -18.64 -7.83
N SER A 50 8.20 -17.55 -8.13
CA SER A 50 8.61 -16.56 -9.14
C SER A 50 8.51 -15.15 -8.58
N GLY A 51 9.42 -14.27 -9.01
CA GLY A 51 9.40 -12.85 -8.65
C GLY A 51 8.27 -12.10 -9.33
N LYS A 52 7.60 -11.22 -8.58
CA LYS A 52 6.56 -10.31 -9.10
C LYS A 52 7.13 -8.93 -9.45
N VAL A 53 8.31 -8.62 -8.95
CA VAL A 53 8.97 -7.33 -9.14
C VAL A 53 10.02 -7.45 -10.24
N PRO A 54 10.06 -6.55 -11.23
CA PRO A 54 11.11 -6.55 -12.24
C PRO A 54 12.45 -6.20 -11.59
N GLY A 55 13.48 -6.96 -11.93
CA GLY A 55 14.82 -6.75 -11.37
C GLY A 55 15.84 -7.76 -11.85
N ARG A 56 17.00 -7.72 -11.25
CA ARG A 56 18.09 -8.70 -11.46
C ARG A 56 18.21 -9.54 -10.20
N ILE A 57 18.54 -10.81 -10.37
CA ILE A 57 18.87 -11.66 -9.23
C ILE A 57 20.17 -11.09 -8.60
N GLU A 58 20.10 -10.79 -7.32
CA GLU A 58 21.23 -10.30 -6.55
C GLU A 58 21.98 -11.48 -5.93
N MET A 59 21.24 -12.42 -5.34
CA MET A 59 21.79 -13.57 -4.64
C MET A 59 20.78 -14.71 -4.55
N TYR A 60 21.26 -15.94 -4.69
CA TYR A 60 20.60 -17.16 -4.26
C TYR A 60 21.12 -17.53 -2.88
N PHE A 61 20.25 -17.90 -1.96
CA PHE A 61 20.59 -18.33 -0.59
C PHE A 61 20.69 -19.84 -0.45
N TYR A 62 20.14 -20.58 -1.41
CA TYR A 62 20.09 -22.04 -1.45
C TYR A 62 20.50 -22.53 -2.82
N GLU A 63 21.03 -23.78 -2.86
CA GLU A 63 21.38 -24.49 -4.07
C GLU A 63 20.36 -25.64 -4.32
N GLU A 64 20.41 -26.23 -5.51
CA GLU A 64 19.59 -27.41 -5.83
C GLU A 64 19.93 -28.57 -4.89
N GLY A 65 18.92 -29.20 -4.31
CA GLY A 65 19.07 -30.25 -3.31
C GLY A 65 19.08 -29.78 -1.84
N ASP A 66 19.04 -28.46 -1.60
CA ASP A 66 19.00 -27.93 -0.24
C ASP A 66 17.60 -28.05 0.39
N LEU A 67 17.58 -28.33 1.69
CA LEU A 67 16.35 -28.35 2.48
C LEU A 67 15.99 -26.95 2.97
N VAL A 68 14.77 -26.52 2.69
CA VAL A 68 14.23 -25.22 3.05
C VAL A 68 13.00 -25.35 3.94
N LYS A 69 12.80 -24.34 4.78
CA LYS A 69 11.61 -24.22 5.62
C LYS A 69 10.69 -23.13 5.08
N LYS A 70 9.41 -23.26 5.38
CA LYS A 70 8.43 -22.24 5.08
C LYS A 70 8.85 -20.87 5.64
N GLY A 71 8.94 -19.87 4.76
CA GLY A 71 9.33 -18.50 5.09
C GLY A 71 10.82 -18.21 4.95
N ASP A 72 11.64 -19.20 4.62
CA ASP A 72 13.05 -18.98 4.30
C ASP A 72 13.18 -18.15 3.01
N THR A 73 14.14 -17.22 2.98
CA THR A 73 14.41 -16.41 1.79
C THR A 73 15.23 -17.22 0.81
N LEU A 74 14.66 -17.51 -0.35
CA LEU A 74 15.31 -18.30 -1.41
C LEU A 74 16.20 -17.43 -2.30
N VAL A 75 15.67 -16.28 -2.73
CA VAL A 75 16.31 -15.38 -3.69
C VAL A 75 16.12 -13.94 -3.26
N ALA A 76 17.14 -13.12 -3.43
CA ALA A 76 17.06 -11.66 -3.36
C ALA A 76 17.11 -11.06 -4.78
N ILE A 77 16.17 -10.14 -5.06
CA ILE A 77 16.10 -9.43 -6.35
C ILE A 77 16.55 -7.98 -6.14
N TYR A 78 17.53 -7.55 -6.88
CA TYR A 78 17.91 -6.14 -7.00
C TYR A 78 16.98 -5.42 -7.97
N SER A 79 16.17 -4.49 -7.47
CA SER A 79 15.21 -3.69 -8.24
C SER A 79 15.43 -2.19 -8.01
N PRO A 80 16.23 -1.53 -8.86
CA PRO A 80 16.46 -0.08 -8.74
C PRO A 80 15.18 0.75 -8.96
N GLU A 81 14.20 0.21 -9.69
CA GLU A 81 12.91 0.86 -9.87
C GLU A 81 12.12 0.98 -8.56
N VAL A 82 12.11 -0.07 -7.74
CA VAL A 82 11.44 -0.05 -6.43
C VAL A 82 12.14 0.92 -5.50
N GLU A 83 13.46 0.96 -5.52
CA GLU A 83 14.27 1.88 -4.71
C GLU A 83 14.01 3.34 -5.09
N ALA A 84 14.02 3.66 -6.39
CA ALA A 84 13.69 4.99 -6.90
C ALA A 84 12.24 5.41 -6.56
N LYS A 85 11.27 4.50 -6.66
CA LYS A 85 9.88 4.74 -6.25
C LYS A 85 9.76 5.00 -4.76
N LYS A 86 10.54 4.30 -3.93
CA LYS A 86 10.58 4.51 -2.48
C LYS A 86 11.09 5.92 -2.14
N GLU A 87 12.22 6.32 -2.74
CA GLU A 87 12.76 7.67 -2.55
C GLU A 87 11.78 8.76 -3.01
N GLN A 88 11.14 8.57 -4.16
CA GLN A 88 10.12 9.48 -4.66
C GLN A 88 8.92 9.58 -3.72
N ALA A 89 8.45 8.45 -3.19
CA ALA A 89 7.33 8.43 -2.25
C ALA A 89 7.69 9.08 -0.92
N LEU A 90 8.91 8.88 -0.41
CA LEU A 90 9.41 9.54 0.80
C LEU A 90 9.47 11.06 0.61
N ALA A 91 10.04 11.54 -0.50
CA ALA A 91 10.09 12.97 -0.81
C ALA A 91 8.68 13.58 -0.95
N ALA A 92 7.74 12.86 -1.56
CA ALA A 92 6.34 13.28 -1.66
C ALA A 92 5.67 13.35 -0.28
N ARG A 93 5.98 12.42 0.64
CA ARG A 93 5.49 12.43 2.01
C ARG A 93 6.00 13.65 2.77
N ASP A 94 7.30 13.92 2.69
CA ASP A 94 7.90 15.08 3.36
C ASP A 94 7.29 16.39 2.87
N MET A 95 7.02 16.52 1.58
CA MET A 95 6.34 17.66 1.00
C MET A 95 4.89 17.79 1.51
N ALA A 96 4.13 16.68 1.55
CA ALA A 96 2.77 16.68 2.06
C ALA A 96 2.72 17.03 3.56
N GLU A 97 3.67 16.53 4.34
CA GLU A 97 3.79 16.81 5.76
C GLU A 97 4.15 18.28 6.02
N ALA A 98 5.04 18.88 5.22
CA ALA A 98 5.36 20.31 5.29
C ALA A 98 4.14 21.19 5.00
N VAL A 99 3.32 20.83 4.01
CA VAL A 99 2.05 21.52 3.70
C VAL A 99 1.05 21.37 4.84
N ASN A 100 0.91 20.18 5.41
CA ASN A 100 0.04 19.92 6.55
C ASN A 100 0.49 20.71 7.78
N GLN A 101 1.78 20.74 8.05
CA GLN A 101 2.34 21.53 9.16
C GLN A 101 2.09 23.04 8.95
N LYS A 102 2.26 23.54 7.71
CA LYS A 102 1.92 24.92 7.38
C LYS A 102 0.44 25.24 7.62
N ALA A 103 -0.46 24.34 7.24
CA ALA A 103 -1.90 24.48 7.49
C ALA A 103 -2.22 24.45 8.99
N LYS A 104 -1.55 23.62 9.77
CA LYS A 104 -1.71 23.54 11.24
C LYS A 104 -1.19 24.77 11.96
N ASN A 105 -0.03 25.26 11.57
CA ASN A 105 0.60 26.47 12.16
C ASN A 105 -0.21 27.73 11.88
N GLY A 106 -0.98 27.78 10.79
CA GLY A 106 -1.79 28.92 10.43
C GLY A 106 -0.97 30.10 9.87
N ALA A 107 -1.45 31.33 10.12
CA ALA A 107 -0.78 32.54 9.65
C ALA A 107 0.52 32.80 10.45
N GLN A 108 1.50 33.39 9.80
CA GLN A 108 2.76 33.80 10.45
C GLN A 108 2.51 34.88 11.48
N ARG A 109 3.32 34.91 12.56
CA ARG A 109 3.18 35.90 13.64
C ARG A 109 3.23 37.32 13.12
N GLU A 110 4.08 37.61 12.13
CA GLU A 110 4.24 38.88 11.50
C GLU A 110 2.94 39.34 10.78
N GLN A 111 2.24 38.41 10.13
CA GLN A 111 0.96 38.69 9.48
C GLN A 111 -0.12 39.02 10.50
N ILE A 112 -0.16 38.26 11.63
CA ILE A 112 -1.11 38.51 12.72
C ILE A 112 -0.84 39.88 13.35
N THR A 113 0.44 40.17 13.65
CA THR A 113 0.86 41.44 14.23
C THR A 113 0.56 42.63 13.27
N GLY A 114 0.87 42.49 11.97
CA GLY A 114 0.59 43.50 10.99
C GLY A 114 -0.93 43.79 10.85
N ALA A 115 -1.75 42.76 10.84
CA ALA A 115 -3.21 42.94 10.83
C ALA A 115 -3.74 43.57 12.14
N TYR A 116 -3.15 43.24 13.27
CA TYR A 116 -3.48 43.87 14.55
C TYR A 116 -3.13 45.37 14.57
N GLU A 117 -1.96 45.75 14.09
CA GLU A 117 -1.55 47.17 14.01
C GLU A 117 -2.45 47.95 13.06
N LEU A 118 -2.87 47.38 11.93
CA LEU A 118 -3.87 48.01 11.04
C LEU A 118 -5.22 48.20 11.75
N TYR A 119 -5.65 47.24 12.56
CA TYR A 119 -6.85 47.39 13.36
C TYR A 119 -6.69 48.47 14.42
N GLN A 120 -5.58 48.59 15.13
CA GLN A 120 -5.31 49.64 16.10
C GLN A 120 -5.29 51.03 15.44
N LYS A 121 -4.64 51.16 14.26
CA LYS A 121 -4.64 52.39 13.46
C LYS A 121 -6.05 52.82 13.08
N ALA A 122 -6.86 51.92 12.58
CA ALA A 122 -8.26 52.19 12.24
C ALA A 122 -9.07 52.64 13.45
N LYS A 123 -8.87 52.02 14.60
CA LYS A 123 -9.53 52.35 15.86
C LYS A 123 -9.16 53.75 16.37
N ALA A 124 -7.87 54.13 16.27
CA ALA A 124 -7.43 55.46 16.60
C ALA A 124 -8.07 56.51 15.68
N GLY A 125 -8.21 56.21 14.39
CA GLY A 125 -8.91 57.06 13.42
C GLY A 125 -10.40 57.25 13.77
N GLU A 126 -11.09 56.13 14.09
CA GLU A 126 -12.50 56.20 14.53
C GLU A 126 -12.68 57.08 15.76
N GLU A 127 -11.81 56.99 16.73
CA GLU A 127 -11.89 57.83 17.94
C GLU A 127 -11.81 59.33 17.62
N ILE A 128 -10.97 59.73 16.67
CA ILE A 128 -10.86 61.12 16.19
C ILE A 128 -12.17 61.56 15.56
N TYR A 129 -12.71 60.80 14.62
CA TYR A 129 -13.97 61.12 13.94
C TYR A 129 -15.17 61.11 14.88
N ARG A 130 -15.20 60.19 15.84
CA ARG A 130 -16.22 60.17 16.89
C ARG A 130 -16.21 61.48 17.70
N LYS A 131 -15.03 61.89 18.19
CA LYS A 131 -14.89 63.12 18.95
C LYS A 131 -15.33 64.38 18.14
N SER A 132 -15.01 64.36 16.83
CA SER A 132 -15.42 65.42 15.91
C SER A 132 -16.94 65.45 15.72
N TYR A 133 -17.55 64.27 15.48
CA TYR A 133 -18.97 64.11 15.36
C TYR A 133 -19.72 64.58 16.66
N ASP A 134 -19.30 64.12 17.81
CA ASP A 134 -19.89 64.46 19.10
C ASP A 134 -19.83 65.99 19.35
N ARG A 135 -18.75 66.66 18.89
CA ARG A 135 -18.60 68.10 19.00
C ARG A 135 -19.56 68.81 18.07
N VAL A 136 -19.60 68.43 16.80
CA VAL A 136 -20.45 69.07 15.78
C VAL A 136 -21.93 68.79 16.11
N GLN A 137 -22.30 67.67 16.60
CA GLN A 137 -23.65 67.29 17.03
C GLN A 137 -24.12 68.25 18.14
N ARG A 138 -23.30 68.52 19.19
CA ARG A 138 -23.62 69.48 20.26
C ARG A 138 -23.74 70.93 19.75
N LEU A 139 -22.96 71.33 18.74
CA LEU A 139 -23.05 72.65 18.13
C LEU A 139 -24.32 72.80 17.26
N PHE A 140 -24.69 71.74 16.58
CA PHE A 140 -25.96 71.69 15.82
C PHE A 140 -27.18 71.83 16.73
N GLU A 141 -27.21 71.12 17.86
CA GLU A 141 -28.29 71.23 18.86
C GLU A 141 -28.42 72.66 19.44
N LYS A 142 -27.30 73.40 19.43
CA LYS A 142 -27.27 74.82 19.83
C LYS A 142 -27.55 75.79 18.69
N GLY A 143 -27.84 75.30 17.48
CA GLY A 143 -28.11 76.13 16.30
C GLY A 143 -26.88 76.83 15.71
N VAL A 144 -25.63 76.43 16.08
CA VAL A 144 -24.40 77.11 15.65
C VAL A 144 -23.88 76.59 14.29
N VAL A 145 -24.18 75.35 13.88
CA VAL A 145 -23.76 74.74 12.61
C VAL A 145 -24.96 74.30 11.78
N SER A 146 -24.77 74.23 10.44
CA SER A 146 -25.82 73.80 9.52
C SER A 146 -26.00 72.25 9.59
N GLU A 147 -27.18 71.82 9.18
CA GLU A 147 -27.49 70.38 9.04
C GLU A 147 -26.53 69.68 8.07
N GLN A 148 -26.22 70.31 6.96
CA GLN A 148 -25.24 69.80 5.99
C GLN A 148 -23.90 69.46 6.67
N LYS A 149 -23.40 70.38 7.55
CA LYS A 149 -22.12 70.16 8.25
C LYS A 149 -22.20 69.00 9.24
N ARG A 150 -23.31 68.84 9.93
CA ARG A 150 -23.56 67.66 10.79
C ARG A 150 -23.56 66.39 9.98
N ASP A 151 -24.27 66.32 8.85
CA ASP A 151 -24.39 65.16 8.01
C ASP A 151 -23.05 64.76 7.38
N GLU A 152 -22.21 65.73 6.94
CA GLU A 152 -20.87 65.49 6.45
C GLU A 152 -19.99 64.77 7.50
N VAL A 153 -19.90 65.32 8.72
CA VAL A 153 -19.08 64.77 9.78
C VAL A 153 -19.67 63.42 10.29
N GLN A 154 -21.01 63.24 10.26
CA GLN A 154 -21.62 61.97 10.52
C GLN A 154 -21.25 60.88 9.48
N ALA A 155 -21.19 61.27 8.20
CA ALA A 155 -20.79 60.34 7.15
C ALA A 155 -19.31 59.93 7.31
N GLU A 156 -18.41 60.87 7.65
CA GLU A 156 -17.00 60.59 7.97
C GLU A 156 -16.85 59.61 9.15
N TYR A 157 -17.63 59.86 10.24
CA TYR A 157 -17.61 58.93 11.37
C TYR A 157 -18.13 57.52 11.00
N LYS A 158 -19.24 57.42 10.25
CA LYS A 158 -19.74 56.15 9.75
C LYS A 158 -18.74 55.40 8.88
N ALA A 159 -18.01 56.13 8.03
CA ALA A 159 -16.93 55.59 7.20
C ALA A 159 -15.78 55.03 8.07
N ALA A 160 -15.36 55.78 9.10
CA ALA A 160 -14.34 55.33 10.04
C ALA A 160 -14.77 54.06 10.79
N VAL A 161 -16.02 53.95 11.26
CA VAL A 161 -16.59 52.76 11.89
C VAL A 161 -16.57 51.55 10.94
N ALA A 162 -16.86 51.80 9.64
CA ALA A 162 -16.79 50.73 8.64
C ALA A 162 -15.35 50.23 8.43
N THR A 163 -14.38 51.16 8.42
CA THR A 163 -12.95 50.86 8.30
C THR A 163 -12.46 50.02 9.49
N VAL A 164 -12.85 50.35 10.72
CA VAL A 164 -12.55 49.56 11.92
C VAL A 164 -13.10 48.13 11.79
N ARG A 165 -14.35 48.00 11.32
CA ARG A 165 -14.98 46.65 11.13
C ARG A 165 -14.22 45.84 10.11
N ALA A 166 -13.80 46.42 9.01
CA ALA A 166 -12.98 45.76 7.97
C ALA A 166 -11.63 45.31 8.50
N ALA A 167 -10.88 46.20 9.16
CA ALA A 167 -9.59 45.88 9.76
C ALA A 167 -9.70 44.83 10.87
N LYS A 168 -10.75 44.89 11.70
CA LYS A 168 -11.05 43.86 12.71
C LYS A 168 -11.30 42.52 12.08
N SER A 169 -12.06 42.42 10.99
CA SER A 169 -12.31 41.18 10.27
C SER A 169 -11.02 40.61 9.69
N GLN A 170 -10.13 41.40 9.15
CA GLN A 170 -8.81 40.98 8.66
C GLN A 170 -7.94 40.41 9.78
N TYR A 171 -7.92 41.08 10.94
CA TYR A 171 -7.18 40.58 12.12
C TYR A 171 -7.71 39.24 12.57
N TYR A 172 -9.05 39.08 12.70
CA TYR A 172 -9.62 37.78 13.09
C TYR A 172 -9.43 36.68 12.05
N MET A 173 -9.43 37.00 10.76
CA MET A 173 -9.09 36.01 9.72
C MET A 173 -7.63 35.55 9.83
N ALA A 174 -6.70 36.47 10.08
CA ALA A 174 -5.30 36.12 10.31
C ALA A 174 -5.14 35.27 11.58
N LEU A 175 -5.85 35.62 12.65
CA LEU A 175 -5.81 34.86 13.92
C LEU A 175 -6.41 33.46 13.80
N ALA A 176 -7.49 33.30 13.05
CA ALA A 176 -8.13 32.01 12.81
C ALA A 176 -7.25 31.03 12.00
N GLY A 177 -6.34 31.58 11.16
CA GLY A 177 -5.42 30.79 10.34
C GLY A 177 -6.15 30.02 9.23
N ALA A 178 -5.63 28.85 8.90
CA ALA A 178 -6.22 27.98 7.87
C ALA A 178 -7.58 27.44 8.30
N ARG A 179 -8.50 27.33 7.34
CA ARG A 179 -9.85 26.79 7.56
C ARG A 179 -9.80 25.31 7.95
N LYS A 180 -10.84 24.82 8.57
CA LYS A 180 -10.96 23.40 8.95
C LYS A 180 -10.87 22.50 7.72
N GLU A 181 -11.48 22.92 6.62
CA GLU A 181 -11.49 22.20 5.35
C GLU A 181 -10.08 22.11 4.76
N ASP A 182 -9.30 23.21 4.81
CA ASP A 182 -7.92 23.25 4.33
C ASP A 182 -7.00 22.32 5.16
N LYS A 183 -7.20 22.31 6.47
CA LYS A 183 -6.49 21.38 7.38
C LYS A 183 -6.84 19.93 7.09
N ALA A 184 -8.13 19.63 6.93
CA ALA A 184 -8.59 18.28 6.59
C ALA A 184 -8.07 17.83 5.22
N ALA A 185 -8.03 18.71 4.23
CA ALA A 185 -7.48 18.43 2.91
C ALA A 185 -5.97 18.14 2.98
N ALA A 186 -5.22 18.89 3.76
CA ALA A 186 -3.79 18.65 3.97
C ALA A 186 -3.52 17.32 4.69
N GLU A 187 -4.32 16.98 5.71
CA GLU A 187 -4.23 15.67 6.38
C GLU A 187 -4.58 14.51 5.43
N ALA A 188 -5.62 14.65 4.63
CA ALA A 188 -5.98 13.66 3.61
C ALA A 188 -4.88 13.48 2.56
N GLN A 189 -4.16 14.54 2.23
CA GLN A 189 -3.01 14.46 1.33
C GLN A 189 -1.87 13.62 1.93
N VAL A 190 -1.54 13.81 3.21
CA VAL A 190 -0.55 12.97 3.92
C VAL A 190 -1.01 11.52 3.92
N ALA A 191 -2.27 11.25 4.30
CA ALA A 191 -2.80 9.89 4.32
C ALA A 191 -2.75 9.20 2.94
N ARG A 192 -2.97 9.97 1.85
CA ARG A 192 -2.86 9.46 0.48
C ARG A 192 -1.43 9.03 0.15
N VAL A 193 -0.43 9.84 0.52
CA VAL A 193 0.97 9.50 0.27
C VAL A 193 1.44 8.36 1.16
N ASP A 194 0.97 8.28 2.41
CA ASP A 194 1.22 7.13 3.29
C ASP A 194 0.67 5.82 2.71
N ALA A 195 -0.47 5.87 1.99
CA ALA A 195 -0.98 4.70 1.27
C ALA A 195 -0.06 4.28 0.12
N VAL A 196 0.49 5.24 -0.63
CA VAL A 196 1.50 4.96 -1.69
C VAL A 196 2.77 4.36 -1.08
N LEU A 197 3.23 4.86 0.07
CA LEU A 197 4.38 4.28 0.76
C LEU A 197 4.15 2.83 1.19
N LYS A 198 2.94 2.49 1.63
CA LYS A 198 2.57 1.09 1.94
C LYS A 198 2.60 0.20 0.70
N GLU A 199 2.15 0.71 -0.45
CA GLU A 199 2.23 -0.01 -1.72
C GLU A 199 3.69 -0.27 -2.11
N VAL A 200 4.54 0.74 -2.02
CA VAL A 200 5.98 0.60 -2.30
C VAL A 200 6.66 -0.35 -1.31
N ALA A 201 6.29 -0.29 -0.02
CA ALA A 201 6.82 -1.22 0.99
C ALA A 201 6.42 -2.67 0.71
N ALA A 202 5.19 -2.90 0.21
CA ALA A 202 4.77 -4.23 -0.23
C ALA A 202 5.59 -4.71 -1.44
N ALA A 203 5.84 -3.83 -2.41
CA ALA A 203 6.70 -4.15 -3.56
C ALA A 203 8.16 -4.40 -3.14
N GLU A 204 8.66 -3.70 -2.13
CA GLU A 204 9.99 -3.92 -1.55
C GLU A 204 10.09 -5.31 -0.86
N ALA A 205 9.04 -5.72 -0.15
CA ALA A 205 8.98 -7.06 0.45
C ALA A 205 8.98 -8.18 -0.60
N GLU A 206 8.34 -7.98 -1.75
CA GLU A 206 8.32 -8.94 -2.86
C GLU A 206 9.68 -9.07 -3.60
N ARG A 207 10.71 -8.28 -3.23
CA ARG A 207 12.10 -8.47 -3.68
C ARG A 207 12.73 -9.74 -3.09
N TYR A 208 12.21 -10.22 -1.97
CA TYR A 208 12.68 -11.44 -1.32
C TYR A 208 11.69 -12.56 -1.59
N LEU A 209 12.11 -13.54 -2.38
CA LEU A 209 11.30 -14.72 -2.67
C LEU A 209 11.38 -15.67 -1.49
N LEU A 210 10.24 -15.90 -0.85
CA LEU A 210 10.15 -16.76 0.33
C LEU A 210 9.61 -18.14 -0.05
N SER A 211 10.08 -19.17 0.63
CA SER A 211 9.54 -20.52 0.49
C SER A 211 8.09 -20.60 1.02
N PRO A 212 7.12 -21.11 0.24
CA PRO A 212 5.73 -21.26 0.67
C PRO A 212 5.51 -22.44 1.62
N CYS A 213 6.42 -23.44 1.63
CA CYS A 213 6.32 -24.68 2.41
C CYS A 213 7.70 -25.18 2.81
N ASP A 214 7.72 -26.19 3.68
CA ASP A 214 8.92 -26.98 3.95
C ASP A 214 9.14 -27.95 2.78
N GLY A 215 10.39 -28.09 2.32
CA GLY A 215 10.70 -28.94 1.19
C GLY A 215 12.18 -28.92 0.80
N GLU A 216 12.46 -29.38 -0.40
CA GLU A 216 13.78 -29.41 -1.02
C GLU A 216 13.74 -28.58 -2.31
N VAL A 217 14.81 -27.85 -2.60
CA VAL A 217 14.95 -27.08 -3.86
C VAL A 217 15.24 -28.08 -4.99
N SER A 218 14.29 -28.24 -5.91
CA SER A 218 14.41 -29.21 -7.00
C SER A 218 15.20 -28.65 -8.17
N GLU A 219 14.97 -27.40 -8.57
CA GLU A 219 15.57 -26.78 -9.74
C GLU A 219 15.58 -25.24 -9.64
N ILE A 220 16.61 -24.61 -10.18
CA ILE A 220 16.77 -23.14 -10.24
C ILE A 220 16.84 -22.73 -11.73
N PHE A 221 15.92 -21.86 -12.18
CA PHE A 221 15.80 -21.40 -13.58
C PHE A 221 16.43 -20.04 -13.82
#